data_59bdc48560a90c67eeec01aca12d921f
#
_entry.id   59bdc48560a90c67eeec01aca12d921f
#
_cell.length_a   1.000
_cell.length_b   1.000
_cell.length_c   1.000
_cell.angle_alpha   90.00
_cell.angle_beta   90.00
_cell.angle_gamma   90.00
#
_symmetry.space_group_name_H-M   'P 1'
#
loop_
_entity.id
_entity.type
_entity.pdbx_description
1 polymer ?
#
loop_
_entity_poly.entity_id
_entity_poly.type
_entity_poly.pdbx_seq_one_letter_code
_entity_poly.pdbx_strand_id
1 'polypeptide(L)'
;MSQKEKIIKILKKNEAMTQADLSIELYGDNNHLSNVYASLISLIKDGVVSRSGNHPSYYSLISNDARLLKRKIHKVENKVNIPTPTSDEVNNWLKKWDSLPDYTTREEAINELFQSHYNSNKSLKNIIIKCSVLNDFYSTNIFNVYPVACHILELDIDDRLKNGDISLVSEIANNKISGKEKNFYSFASKYCSHHNQEEYPIYDYYVDQMLRHFRNVDAFFDFDNNDLKNYEKFKNILLKFREFYKLEKFSLKDLDRYLWQVGKEYYPKNYNKKKR
;
A
#
# COMPACT_ATOMS: atom_id res chain seq x y z
N MET A 1 3.22 -8.74 23.56
CA MET A 1 2.24 -9.55 22.79
C MET A 1 0.89 -8.86 22.85
N SER A 2 0.31 -8.53 21.70
CA SER A 2 -1.01 -7.90 21.63
C SER A 2 -2.12 -8.86 22.09
N GLN A 3 -3.31 -8.33 22.43
CA GLN A 3 -4.46 -9.16 22.82
C GLN A 3 -4.85 -10.15 21.71
N LYS A 4 -4.81 -9.72 20.45
CA LYS A 4 -5.07 -10.59 19.30
C LYS A 4 -4.10 -11.76 19.21
N GLU A 5 -2.80 -11.51 19.40
CA GLU A 5 -1.77 -12.57 19.42
C GLU A 5 -1.99 -13.57 20.56
N LYS A 6 -2.42 -13.09 21.74
CA LYS A 6 -2.77 -13.97 22.86
C LYS A 6 -3.97 -14.86 22.51
N ILE A 7 -5.05 -14.29 21.93
CA ILE A 7 -6.22 -15.05 21.48
C ILE A 7 -5.83 -16.12 20.46
N ILE A 8 -5.02 -15.77 19.46
CA ILE A 8 -4.54 -16.72 18.45
C ILE A 8 -3.75 -17.86 19.11
N LYS A 9 -2.89 -17.55 20.08
CA LYS A 9 -2.10 -18.54 20.80
C LYS A 9 -2.98 -19.50 21.61
N ILE A 10 -4.04 -19.01 22.24
CA ILE A 10 -5.01 -19.83 22.98
C ILE A 10 -5.80 -20.72 22.02
N LEU A 11 -6.33 -20.16 20.93
CA LEU A 11 -7.09 -20.90 19.91
C LEU A 11 -6.23 -21.92 19.12
N LYS A 12 -4.90 -21.78 19.12
CA LYS A 12 -4.00 -22.81 18.58
C LYS A 12 -3.95 -24.08 19.43
N LYS A 13 -4.24 -23.96 20.73
CA LYS A 13 -4.22 -25.09 21.68
C LYS A 13 -5.60 -25.73 21.83
N ASN A 14 -6.66 -25.02 21.46
CA ASN A 14 -8.05 -25.44 21.66
C ASN A 14 -8.77 -25.38 20.30
N GLU A 15 -9.61 -26.39 20.01
CA GLU A 15 -10.31 -26.48 18.72
C GLU A 15 -11.31 -25.35 18.51
N ALA A 16 -12.10 -25.04 19.54
CA ALA A 16 -13.03 -23.91 19.54
C ALA A 16 -13.32 -23.47 20.98
N MET A 17 -13.53 -22.17 21.19
CA MET A 17 -13.81 -21.59 22.48
C MET A 17 -14.89 -20.54 22.41
N THR A 18 -15.67 -20.36 23.49
CA THR A 18 -16.60 -19.24 23.61
C THR A 18 -15.85 -17.95 23.98
N GLN A 19 -16.53 -16.83 23.85
CA GLN A 19 -16.00 -15.54 24.30
C GLN A 19 -15.72 -15.52 25.81
N ALA A 20 -16.56 -16.19 26.60
CA ALA A 20 -16.39 -16.32 28.04
C ALA A 20 -15.14 -17.15 28.39
N ASP A 21 -14.96 -18.30 27.74
CA ASP A 21 -13.77 -19.14 27.96
C ASP A 21 -12.48 -18.39 27.62
N LEU A 22 -12.50 -17.63 26.52
CA LEU A 22 -11.35 -16.79 26.14
C LEU A 22 -11.08 -15.67 27.13
N SER A 23 -12.12 -15.07 27.74
CA SER A 23 -11.94 -14.07 28.80
C SER A 23 -11.34 -14.66 30.05
N ILE A 24 -11.80 -15.83 30.48
CA ILE A 24 -11.25 -16.56 31.63
C ILE A 24 -9.79 -16.94 31.37
N GLU A 25 -9.47 -17.48 30.19
CA GLU A 25 -8.10 -17.89 29.85
C GLU A 25 -7.12 -16.73 29.75
N LEU A 26 -7.60 -15.54 29.35
CA LEU A 26 -6.78 -14.33 29.19
C LEU A 26 -6.58 -13.56 30.51
N TYR A 27 -7.61 -13.49 31.34
CA TYR A 27 -7.70 -12.54 32.46
C TYR A 27 -8.07 -13.21 33.80
N GLY A 28 -8.49 -14.47 33.79
CA GLY A 28 -8.95 -15.19 34.99
C GLY A 28 -10.42 -14.94 35.35
N ASP A 29 -11.13 -14.08 34.59
CA ASP A 29 -12.53 -13.72 34.85
C ASP A 29 -13.31 -13.36 33.57
N ASN A 30 -14.60 -13.06 33.75
CA ASN A 30 -15.49 -12.64 32.65
C ASN A 30 -15.70 -11.12 32.53
N ASN A 31 -14.93 -10.30 33.24
CA ASN A 31 -15.14 -8.85 33.27
C ASN A 31 -14.63 -8.17 31.98
N HIS A 32 -13.90 -8.88 31.14
CA HIS A 32 -13.25 -8.37 29.93
C HIS A 32 -13.91 -8.79 28.61
N LEU A 33 -15.17 -9.27 28.65
CA LEU A 33 -15.91 -9.78 27.48
C LEU A 33 -15.93 -8.79 26.33
N SER A 34 -16.21 -7.50 26.57
CA SER A 34 -16.27 -6.47 25.52
C SER A 34 -14.95 -6.31 24.77
N ASN A 35 -13.81 -6.37 25.48
CA ASN A 35 -12.48 -6.25 24.91
C ASN A 35 -12.14 -7.50 24.07
N VAL A 36 -12.47 -8.71 24.60
CA VAL A 36 -12.30 -9.96 23.88
C VAL A 36 -13.15 -9.96 22.61
N TYR A 37 -14.42 -9.52 22.69
CA TYR A 37 -15.32 -9.43 21.56
C TYR A 37 -14.79 -8.52 20.46
N ALA A 38 -14.34 -7.31 20.81
CA ALA A 38 -13.77 -6.38 19.85
C ALA A 38 -12.56 -6.99 19.09
N SER A 39 -11.70 -7.72 19.83
CA SER A 39 -10.56 -8.42 19.23
C SER A 39 -10.98 -9.57 18.32
N LEU A 40 -12.00 -10.35 18.72
CA LEU A 40 -12.55 -11.45 17.92
C LEU A 40 -13.22 -10.95 16.63
N ILE A 41 -14.02 -9.85 16.69
CA ILE A 41 -14.60 -9.24 15.50
C ILE A 41 -13.52 -8.79 14.52
N SER A 42 -12.44 -8.19 15.04
CA SER A 42 -11.31 -7.83 14.19
C SER A 42 -10.64 -9.05 13.55
N LEU A 43 -10.38 -10.12 14.32
CA LEU A 43 -9.79 -11.36 13.81
C LEU A 43 -10.70 -12.09 12.81
N ILE A 44 -12.02 -11.99 12.96
CA ILE A 44 -13.00 -12.49 11.97
C ILE A 44 -12.89 -11.69 10.68
N LYS A 45 -12.84 -10.37 10.78
CA LYS A 45 -12.67 -9.46 9.62
C LYS A 45 -11.34 -9.72 8.91
N ASP A 46 -10.28 -9.99 9.67
CA ASP A 46 -8.95 -10.33 9.15
C ASP A 46 -8.89 -11.77 8.59
N GLY A 47 -10.00 -12.55 8.67
CA GLY A 47 -10.08 -13.93 8.17
C GLY A 47 -9.24 -14.94 8.96
N VAL A 48 -8.86 -14.64 10.20
CA VAL A 48 -8.02 -15.49 11.06
C VAL A 48 -8.86 -16.43 11.92
N VAL A 49 -10.05 -15.97 12.33
CA VAL A 49 -10.98 -16.68 13.23
C VAL A 49 -12.33 -16.82 12.55
N SER A 50 -12.98 -17.96 12.70
CA SER A 50 -14.38 -18.18 12.32
C SER A 50 -15.27 -18.22 13.57
N ARG A 51 -16.52 -17.83 13.38
CA ARG A 51 -17.59 -17.93 14.38
C ARG A 51 -18.62 -18.96 13.95
N SER A 52 -19.02 -19.85 14.85
CA SER A 52 -20.09 -20.82 14.65
C SER A 52 -21.06 -20.80 15.82
N GLY A 53 -22.32 -21.18 15.58
CA GLY A 53 -23.39 -21.17 16.60
C GLY A 53 -23.94 -19.77 16.89
N ASN A 54 -25.16 -19.72 17.42
CA ASN A 54 -25.84 -18.47 17.75
C ASN A 54 -25.82 -18.14 19.26
N HIS A 55 -26.02 -19.11 20.14
CA HIS A 55 -25.91 -18.97 21.60
C HIS A 55 -25.64 -20.34 22.25
N PRO A 56 -24.45 -20.59 22.86
CA PRO A 56 -23.25 -19.75 22.77
C PRO A 56 -22.61 -19.78 21.38
N SER A 57 -21.89 -18.68 21.02
CA SER A 57 -21.07 -18.67 19.82
C SER A 57 -19.68 -19.19 20.12
N TYR A 58 -19.15 -20.04 19.27
CA TYR A 58 -17.80 -20.61 19.35
C TYR A 58 -16.89 -19.95 18.32
N TYR A 59 -15.65 -19.75 18.70
CA TYR A 59 -14.61 -19.14 17.87
C TYR A 59 -13.48 -20.14 17.70
N SER A 60 -13.05 -20.35 16.45
CA SER A 60 -11.97 -21.27 16.11
C SER A 60 -11.04 -20.63 15.07
N LEU A 61 -9.78 -21.08 15.02
CA LEU A 61 -8.85 -20.66 13.97
C LEU A 61 -9.29 -21.25 12.63
N ILE A 62 -9.22 -20.40 11.61
CA ILE A 62 -9.37 -20.84 10.23
C ILE A 62 -8.06 -21.53 9.83
N SER A 63 -8.12 -22.82 9.45
CA SER A 63 -6.95 -23.54 8.95
C SER A 63 -6.37 -22.85 7.71
N ASN A 64 -5.07 -23.05 7.46
CA ASN A 64 -4.43 -22.50 6.25
C ASN A 64 -5.15 -22.94 4.96
N ASP A 65 -5.65 -24.18 4.93
CA ASP A 65 -6.45 -24.68 3.80
C ASP A 65 -7.79 -23.97 3.68
N ALA A 66 -8.47 -23.66 4.79
CA ALA A 66 -9.71 -22.89 4.78
C ALA A 66 -9.46 -21.41 4.46
N ARG A 67 -8.30 -20.83 4.81
CA ARG A 67 -7.88 -19.50 4.34
C ARG A 67 -7.67 -19.47 2.83
N LEU A 68 -7.01 -20.49 2.28
CA LEU A 68 -6.84 -20.65 0.84
C LEU A 68 -8.18 -20.87 0.13
N LEU A 69 -9.10 -21.61 0.74
CA LEU A 69 -10.46 -21.82 0.22
C LEU A 69 -11.29 -20.53 0.27
N LYS A 70 -11.27 -19.76 1.37
CA LYS A 70 -11.93 -18.45 1.45
C LYS A 70 -11.34 -17.44 0.47
N ARG A 71 -10.01 -17.44 0.28
CA ARG A 71 -9.35 -16.66 -0.78
C ARG A 71 -9.84 -17.10 -2.17
N LYS A 72 -10.03 -18.41 -2.39
CA LYS A 72 -10.60 -18.96 -3.65
C LYS A 72 -12.08 -18.61 -3.84
N ILE A 73 -12.90 -18.59 -2.78
CA ILE A 73 -14.33 -18.24 -2.84
C ILE A 73 -14.52 -16.74 -3.06
N HIS A 74 -13.74 -15.87 -2.40
CA HIS A 74 -13.69 -14.42 -2.72
C HIS A 74 -13.25 -14.15 -4.16
N LYS A 75 -12.46 -15.07 -4.75
CA LYS A 75 -12.03 -15.07 -6.16
C LYS A 75 -13.22 -15.27 -7.12
N VAL A 76 -14.29 -15.98 -6.70
CA VAL A 76 -15.45 -16.27 -7.56
C VAL A 76 -16.49 -15.13 -7.53
N GLU A 77 -16.54 -14.34 -6.46
CA GLU A 77 -17.54 -13.28 -6.29
C GLU A 77 -17.15 -11.92 -6.90
N ASN A 78 -15.85 -11.66 -7.15
CA ASN A 78 -15.39 -10.44 -7.83
C ASN A 78 -14.72 -10.80 -9.16
N LYS A 79 -15.55 -11.08 -10.19
CA LYS A 79 -15.11 -11.31 -11.58
C LYS A 79 -14.67 -10.03 -12.28
N VAL A 80 -13.67 -9.34 -11.77
CA VAL A 80 -12.85 -8.44 -12.61
C VAL A 80 -11.80 -9.33 -13.27
N ASN A 81 -12.00 -9.69 -14.53
CA ASN A 81 -11.05 -10.51 -15.28
C ASN A 81 -9.93 -9.61 -15.80
N ILE A 82 -8.85 -9.50 -15.03
CA ILE A 82 -7.66 -8.73 -15.44
C ILE A 82 -6.70 -9.71 -16.11
N PRO A 83 -6.18 -9.38 -17.31
CA PRO A 83 -5.20 -10.22 -17.98
C PRO A 83 -3.95 -10.49 -17.12
N THR A 84 -3.39 -11.68 -17.25
CA THR A 84 -2.13 -12.03 -16.58
C THR A 84 -1.02 -11.08 -17.05
N PRO A 85 -0.16 -10.57 -16.15
CA PRO A 85 0.94 -9.66 -16.48
C PRO A 85 2.05 -10.35 -17.29
N THR A 86 1.79 -10.62 -18.56
CA THR A 86 2.83 -11.10 -19.49
C THR A 86 3.65 -9.93 -20.01
N SER A 87 4.83 -10.24 -20.58
CA SER A 87 5.64 -9.22 -21.24
C SER A 87 4.90 -8.48 -22.36
N ASP A 88 4.05 -9.18 -23.11
CA ASP A 88 3.26 -8.58 -24.20
C ASP A 88 2.16 -7.69 -23.64
N GLU A 89 1.50 -8.11 -22.56
CA GLU A 89 0.49 -7.30 -21.87
C GLU A 89 1.09 -6.00 -21.33
N VAL A 90 2.24 -6.07 -20.65
CA VAL A 90 2.95 -4.87 -20.18
C VAL A 90 3.33 -3.96 -21.35
N ASN A 91 3.92 -4.50 -22.44
CA ASN A 91 4.26 -3.70 -23.61
C ASN A 91 3.05 -3.02 -24.25
N ASN A 92 1.89 -3.68 -24.30
CA ASN A 92 0.66 -3.08 -24.84
C ASN A 92 0.21 -1.88 -24.01
N TRP A 93 0.30 -1.98 -22.67
CA TRP A 93 -0.04 -0.85 -21.80
C TRP A 93 0.99 0.28 -21.87
N LEU A 94 2.28 -0.02 -22.04
CA LEU A 94 3.31 1.01 -22.23
C LEU A 94 3.09 1.76 -23.56
N LYS A 95 2.77 1.06 -24.65
CA LYS A 95 2.38 1.72 -25.91
C LYS A 95 1.14 2.58 -25.77
N LYS A 96 0.15 2.13 -24.97
CA LYS A 96 -1.03 2.93 -24.66
C LYS A 96 -0.65 4.19 -23.85
N TRP A 97 0.28 4.08 -22.90
CA TRP A 97 0.82 5.22 -22.18
C TRP A 97 1.40 6.28 -23.11
N ASP A 98 2.25 5.88 -24.06
CA ASP A 98 2.89 6.76 -25.03
C ASP A 98 1.88 7.51 -25.92
N SER A 99 0.67 6.98 -26.07
CA SER A 99 -0.43 7.61 -26.80
C SER A 99 -1.28 8.58 -25.98
N LEU A 100 -0.93 8.83 -24.71
CA LEU A 100 -1.68 9.71 -23.78
C LEU A 100 -0.93 11.02 -23.52
N PRO A 101 -1.06 12.04 -24.40
CA PRO A 101 -0.24 13.27 -24.33
C PRO A 101 -0.41 14.04 -23.01
N ASP A 102 -1.59 14.00 -22.38
CA ASP A 102 -1.80 14.64 -21.06
C ASP A 102 -0.89 14.05 -19.98
N TYR A 103 -0.63 12.73 -20.01
CA TYR A 103 0.23 12.08 -19.02
C TYR A 103 1.70 12.15 -19.38
N THR A 104 2.05 11.91 -20.64
CA THR A 104 3.45 11.94 -21.10
C THR A 104 4.04 13.33 -20.97
N THR A 105 3.33 14.37 -21.41
CA THR A 105 3.79 15.76 -21.30
C THR A 105 3.95 16.20 -19.83
N ARG A 106 3.03 15.80 -18.95
CA ARG A 106 3.18 16.08 -17.50
C ARG A 106 4.37 15.35 -16.89
N GLU A 107 4.58 14.11 -17.29
CA GLU A 107 5.74 13.33 -16.81
C GLU A 107 7.05 13.94 -17.30
N GLU A 108 7.13 14.36 -18.56
CA GLU A 108 8.28 15.09 -19.12
C GLU A 108 8.56 16.38 -18.35
N ALA A 109 7.53 17.19 -18.11
CA ALA A 109 7.65 18.44 -17.37
C ALA A 109 8.16 18.22 -15.93
N ILE A 110 7.67 17.18 -15.24
CA ILE A 110 8.16 16.84 -13.89
C ILE A 110 9.61 16.34 -13.95
N ASN A 111 9.94 15.48 -14.91
CA ASN A 111 11.30 14.96 -15.04
C ASN A 111 12.28 16.11 -15.32
N GLU A 112 11.94 17.05 -16.21
CA GLU A 112 12.74 18.23 -16.47
C GLU A 112 12.90 19.09 -15.22
N LEU A 113 11.82 19.31 -14.46
CA LEU A 113 11.82 20.06 -13.22
C LEU A 113 12.78 19.45 -12.18
N PHE A 114 12.72 18.13 -11.98
CA PHE A 114 13.45 17.43 -10.93
C PHE A 114 14.88 17.09 -11.31
N GLN A 115 15.16 16.80 -12.58
CA GLN A 115 16.45 16.30 -13.02
C GLN A 115 17.33 17.39 -13.65
N SER A 116 16.71 18.40 -14.30
CA SER A 116 17.46 19.43 -15.00
C SER A 116 17.45 20.77 -14.26
N HIS A 117 16.26 21.31 -13.93
CA HIS A 117 16.14 22.66 -13.38
C HIS A 117 16.38 22.73 -11.88
N TYR A 118 15.81 21.79 -11.11
CA TYR A 118 15.89 21.77 -9.63
C TYR A 118 16.34 20.42 -9.10
N ASN A 119 17.45 19.90 -9.62
CA ASN A 119 17.98 18.59 -9.25
C ASN A 119 18.47 18.46 -7.80
N SER A 120 18.73 19.60 -7.12
CA SER A 120 19.15 19.66 -5.72
C SER A 120 18.03 20.08 -4.77
N ASN A 121 18.13 19.65 -3.51
CA ASN A 121 17.21 19.97 -2.41
C ASN A 121 17.85 20.91 -1.36
N LYS A 122 18.81 21.75 -1.77
CA LYS A 122 19.49 22.72 -0.90
C LYS A 122 18.79 24.08 -0.87
N SER A 123 17.77 24.31 -1.69
CA SER A 123 17.02 25.56 -1.77
C SER A 123 15.55 25.36 -1.43
N LEU A 124 15.08 26.02 -0.36
CA LEU A 124 13.67 25.96 0.05
C LEU A 124 12.73 26.38 -1.09
N LYS A 125 13.08 27.39 -1.88
CA LYS A 125 12.28 27.86 -3.03
C LYS A 125 12.09 26.75 -4.05
N ASN A 126 13.17 26.03 -4.38
CA ASN A 126 13.13 24.95 -5.37
C ASN A 126 12.31 23.77 -4.85
N ILE A 127 12.45 23.44 -3.56
CA ILE A 127 11.65 22.37 -2.92
C ILE A 127 10.16 22.73 -2.91
N ILE A 128 9.80 24.00 -2.60
CA ILE A 128 8.40 24.45 -2.64
C ILE A 128 7.82 24.27 -4.05
N ILE A 129 8.53 24.64 -5.10
CA ILE A 129 8.09 24.48 -6.48
C ILE A 129 7.86 23.01 -6.79
N LYS A 130 8.82 22.14 -6.49
CA LYS A 130 8.71 20.68 -6.67
C LYS A 130 7.52 20.09 -5.91
N CYS A 131 7.34 20.46 -4.65
CA CYS A 131 6.20 20.00 -3.83
C CYS A 131 4.86 20.47 -4.42
N SER A 132 4.78 21.71 -4.88
CA SER A 132 3.55 22.28 -5.44
C SER A 132 3.16 21.61 -6.75
N VAL A 133 4.11 21.39 -7.65
CA VAL A 133 3.87 20.71 -8.93
C VAL A 133 3.45 19.26 -8.71
N LEU A 134 4.15 18.52 -7.84
CA LEU A 134 3.74 17.14 -7.51
C LEU A 134 2.35 17.08 -6.87
N ASN A 135 2.05 18.02 -5.96
CA ASN A 135 0.75 18.05 -5.29
C ASN A 135 -0.39 18.27 -6.28
N ASP A 136 -0.21 19.15 -7.26
CA ASP A 136 -1.20 19.41 -8.30
C ASP A 136 -1.34 18.20 -9.24
N PHE A 137 -0.25 17.75 -9.84
CA PHE A 137 -0.27 16.72 -10.89
C PHE A 137 -0.77 15.36 -10.37
N TYR A 138 -0.44 15.00 -9.12
CA TYR A 138 -0.83 13.73 -8.52
C TYR A 138 -1.97 13.82 -7.51
N SER A 139 -2.53 15.02 -7.28
CA SER A 139 -3.61 15.27 -6.31
C SER A 139 -3.29 14.66 -4.94
N THR A 140 -2.10 14.95 -4.40
CA THR A 140 -1.62 14.33 -3.15
C THR A 140 -2.25 14.91 -1.89
N ASN A 141 -3.13 15.94 -2.04
CA ASN A 141 -3.91 16.56 -0.98
C ASN A 141 -3.08 17.21 0.15
N ILE A 142 -1.95 17.82 -0.20
CA ILE A 142 -1.17 18.63 0.72
C ILE A 142 -1.71 20.06 0.66
N PHE A 143 -2.48 20.46 1.68
CA PHE A 143 -3.09 21.80 1.73
C PHE A 143 -2.09 22.93 2.01
N ASN A 144 -0.98 22.61 2.69
CA ASN A 144 0.10 23.55 2.96
C ASN A 144 1.45 22.88 2.65
N VAL A 145 2.04 23.27 1.52
CA VAL A 145 3.32 22.69 1.07
C VAL A 145 4.54 23.27 1.78
N TYR A 146 4.42 24.45 2.40
CA TYR A 146 5.56 25.12 3.05
C TYR A 146 6.20 24.30 4.19
N PRO A 147 5.45 23.79 5.18
CA PRO A 147 6.05 22.94 6.22
C PRO A 147 6.67 21.65 5.67
N VAL A 148 6.07 21.07 4.63
CA VAL A 148 6.62 19.87 3.98
C VAL A 148 7.95 20.18 3.31
N ALA A 149 8.05 21.32 2.64
CA ALA A 149 9.29 21.76 1.99
C ALA A 149 10.39 22.08 3.02
N CYS A 150 10.04 22.70 4.16
CA CYS A 150 11.00 22.93 5.25
C CYS A 150 11.52 21.59 5.80
N HIS A 151 10.63 20.64 6.04
CA HIS A 151 11.01 19.32 6.52
C HIS A 151 11.95 18.59 5.55
N ILE A 152 11.68 18.64 4.24
CA ILE A 152 12.58 18.06 3.22
C ILE A 152 13.95 18.74 3.22
N LEU A 153 14.00 20.06 3.37
CA LEU A 153 15.26 20.82 3.46
C LEU A 153 16.08 20.40 4.69
N GLU A 154 15.42 20.25 5.84
CA GLU A 154 16.05 19.87 7.11
C GLU A 154 16.65 18.44 7.07
N LEU A 155 16.01 17.52 6.31
CA LEU A 155 16.47 16.14 6.15
C LEU A 155 17.75 16.01 5.32
N ASP A 156 18.15 17.03 4.56
CA ASP A 156 19.34 17.04 3.71
C ASP A 156 19.49 15.79 2.81
N ILE A 157 18.54 15.62 1.90
CA ILE A 157 18.22 14.34 1.27
C ILE A 157 19.06 13.96 0.04
N ASP A 158 19.86 14.88 -0.54
CA ASP A 158 20.45 14.72 -1.88
C ASP A 158 21.34 13.46 -2.00
N ASP A 159 22.28 13.27 -1.09
CA ASP A 159 23.17 12.10 -1.11
C ASP A 159 22.39 10.80 -0.82
N ARG A 160 21.42 10.87 0.06
CA ARG A 160 20.55 9.73 0.42
C ARG A 160 19.68 9.30 -0.75
N LEU A 161 19.10 10.26 -1.52
CA LEU A 161 18.36 10.00 -2.75
C LEU A 161 19.23 9.30 -3.78
N LYS A 162 20.45 9.80 -4.00
CA LYS A 162 21.41 9.22 -4.95
C LYS A 162 21.78 7.79 -4.59
N ASN A 163 21.94 7.51 -3.29
CA ASN A 163 22.31 6.18 -2.79
C ASN A 163 21.13 5.21 -2.63
N GLY A 164 19.90 5.62 -2.94
CA GLY A 164 18.73 4.76 -2.84
C GLY A 164 18.32 4.40 -1.41
N ASP A 165 18.54 5.29 -0.44
CA ASP A 165 18.17 5.08 0.97
C ASP A 165 16.66 4.99 1.13
N ILE A 166 16.18 3.76 1.26
CA ILE A 166 14.74 3.43 1.32
C ILE A 166 14.03 4.08 2.51
N SER A 167 14.73 4.29 3.65
CA SER A 167 14.16 4.91 4.85
C SER A 167 13.67 6.33 4.60
N LEU A 168 14.26 7.00 3.63
CA LEU A 168 13.98 8.39 3.27
C LEU A 168 12.51 8.64 2.92
N VAL A 169 11.85 7.67 2.26
CA VAL A 169 10.43 7.81 1.94
C VAL A 169 9.58 7.93 3.20
N SER A 170 9.86 7.12 4.21
CA SER A 170 9.14 7.18 5.49
C SER A 170 9.42 8.47 6.25
N GLU A 171 10.65 8.95 6.21
CA GLU A 171 11.05 10.19 6.87
C GLU A 171 10.38 11.40 6.20
N ILE A 172 10.43 11.52 4.87
CA ILE A 172 9.74 12.59 4.13
C ILE A 172 8.21 12.50 4.33
N ALA A 173 7.65 11.29 4.42
CA ALA A 173 6.21 11.11 4.60
C ALA A 173 5.71 11.62 5.97
N ASN A 174 6.51 11.47 7.01
CA ASN A 174 6.11 11.80 8.38
C ASN A 174 6.39 13.27 8.68
N ASN A 175 5.35 14.08 8.63
CA ASN A 175 5.41 15.52 8.84
C ASN A 175 4.63 15.95 10.09
N LYS A 176 5.10 16.99 10.76
CA LYS A 176 4.36 17.65 11.85
C LYS A 176 3.88 19.02 11.37
N ILE A 177 2.57 19.14 11.12
CA ILE A 177 1.95 20.38 10.63
C ILE A 177 0.97 20.92 11.69
N SER A 178 1.20 22.14 12.14
CA SER A 178 0.38 22.79 13.19
C SER A 178 0.18 21.89 14.43
N GLY A 179 1.27 21.24 14.88
CA GLY A 179 1.26 20.35 16.05
C GLY A 179 0.64 18.96 15.82
N LYS A 180 0.13 18.66 14.62
CA LYS A 180 -0.49 17.37 14.28
C LYS A 180 0.41 16.56 13.36
N GLU A 181 0.55 15.28 13.65
CA GLU A 181 1.25 14.36 12.76
C GLU A 181 0.43 14.12 11.51
N LYS A 182 1.11 14.17 10.37
CA LYS A 182 0.58 13.88 9.04
C LYS A 182 1.50 12.89 8.35
N ASN A 183 0.93 11.96 7.61
CA ASN A 183 1.69 11.03 6.79
C ASN A 183 1.30 11.22 5.32
N PHE A 184 2.26 11.67 4.51
CA PHE A 184 2.11 11.89 3.08
C PHE A 184 2.83 10.82 2.26
N TYR A 185 2.60 9.56 2.58
CA TYR A 185 3.31 8.40 2.04
C TYR A 185 3.36 8.36 0.50
N SER A 186 2.20 8.54 -0.14
CA SER A 186 2.11 8.55 -1.61
C SER A 186 2.85 9.74 -2.24
N PHE A 187 2.87 10.90 -1.58
CA PHE A 187 3.65 12.05 -2.01
C PHE A 187 5.15 11.76 -1.88
N ALA A 188 5.59 11.28 -0.73
CA ALA A 188 7.00 11.01 -0.46
C ALA A 188 7.59 9.99 -1.44
N SER A 189 6.85 8.90 -1.75
CA SER A 189 7.30 7.93 -2.75
C SER A 189 7.47 8.55 -4.13
N LYS A 190 6.58 9.45 -4.55
CA LYS A 190 6.68 10.18 -5.81
C LYS A 190 7.85 11.16 -5.81
N TYR A 191 8.03 11.90 -4.72
CA TYR A 191 9.13 12.85 -4.59
C TYR A 191 10.49 12.17 -4.75
N CYS A 192 10.71 11.05 -4.04
CA CYS A 192 11.93 10.25 -4.17
C CYS A 192 12.06 9.63 -5.58
N SER A 193 10.97 9.11 -6.14
CA SER A 193 10.97 8.49 -7.46
C SER A 193 11.39 9.47 -8.56
N HIS A 194 10.91 10.72 -8.55
CA HIS A 194 11.31 11.70 -9.56
C HIS A 194 12.77 12.15 -9.45
N HIS A 195 13.41 11.95 -8.31
CA HIS A 195 14.86 12.13 -8.16
C HIS A 195 15.66 10.89 -8.59
N ASN A 196 15.14 9.67 -8.32
CA ASN A 196 15.82 8.42 -8.63
C ASN A 196 14.79 7.31 -8.92
N GLN A 197 14.40 7.19 -10.19
CA GLN A 197 13.34 6.27 -10.64
C GLN A 197 13.75 4.80 -10.55
N GLU A 198 15.04 4.49 -10.54
CA GLU A 198 15.56 3.13 -10.48
C GLU A 198 15.39 2.55 -9.07
N GLU A 199 15.58 3.37 -8.05
CA GLU A 199 15.57 2.91 -6.66
C GLU A 199 14.23 3.09 -5.95
N TYR A 200 13.42 4.08 -6.38
CA TYR A 200 12.19 4.44 -5.67
C TYR A 200 10.94 4.20 -6.52
N PRO A 201 10.32 3.00 -6.45
CA PRO A 201 9.01 2.78 -7.07
C PRO A 201 7.93 3.67 -6.43
N ILE A 202 6.98 4.12 -7.25
CA ILE A 202 5.88 4.95 -6.80
C ILE A 202 4.82 4.10 -6.08
N TYR A 203 4.48 4.48 -4.84
CA TYR A 203 3.27 3.98 -4.19
C TYR A 203 2.07 4.83 -4.59
N ASP A 204 1.07 4.19 -5.16
CA ASP A 204 -0.20 4.80 -5.56
C ASP A 204 -1.39 3.89 -5.21
N TYR A 205 -2.59 4.47 -5.12
CA TYR A 205 -3.80 3.71 -4.84
C TYR A 205 -4.04 2.58 -5.86
N TYR A 206 -3.83 2.84 -7.14
CA TYR A 206 -4.06 1.85 -8.19
C TYR A 206 -3.02 0.73 -8.15
N VAL A 207 -1.76 1.07 -7.92
CA VAL A 207 -0.67 0.08 -7.71
C VAL A 207 -0.98 -0.79 -6.50
N ASP A 208 -1.42 -0.21 -5.37
CA ASP A 208 -1.86 -0.94 -4.17
C ASP A 208 -2.99 -1.92 -4.51
N GLN A 209 -4.04 -1.49 -5.23
CA GLN A 209 -5.15 -2.35 -5.62
C GLN A 209 -4.71 -3.50 -6.53
N MET A 210 -3.82 -3.24 -7.48
CA MET A 210 -3.34 -4.23 -8.43
C MET A 210 -2.46 -5.30 -7.74
N LEU A 211 -1.55 -4.90 -6.86
CA LEU A 211 -0.75 -5.86 -6.10
C LEU A 211 -1.62 -6.77 -5.23
N ARG A 212 -2.65 -6.22 -4.56
CA ARG A 212 -3.63 -7.02 -3.81
C ARG A 212 -4.44 -7.95 -4.72
N HIS A 213 -4.84 -7.47 -5.89
CA HIS A 213 -5.55 -8.29 -6.87
C HIS A 213 -4.72 -9.51 -7.26
N PHE A 214 -3.50 -9.30 -7.74
CA PHE A 214 -2.64 -10.38 -8.19
C PHE A 214 -2.18 -11.30 -7.06
N ARG A 215 -1.97 -10.79 -5.83
CA ARG A 215 -1.80 -11.65 -4.65
C ARG A 215 -2.99 -12.60 -4.47
N ASN A 216 -4.20 -12.08 -4.58
CA ASN A 216 -5.42 -12.86 -4.34
C ASN A 216 -5.72 -13.84 -5.49
N VAL A 217 -5.37 -13.49 -6.73
CA VAL A 217 -5.63 -14.31 -7.93
C VAL A 217 -4.55 -15.36 -8.13
N ASP A 218 -3.29 -14.96 -8.11
CA ASP A 218 -2.17 -15.79 -8.54
C ASP A 218 -1.26 -16.21 -7.39
N ALA A 219 -1.48 -15.67 -6.18
CA ALA A 219 -0.67 -15.94 -4.99
C ALA A 219 0.85 -15.73 -5.23
N PHE A 220 1.21 -14.70 -6.01
CA PHE A 220 2.59 -14.44 -6.42
C PHE A 220 3.54 -14.20 -5.24
N PHE A 221 3.03 -13.69 -4.14
CA PHE A 221 3.75 -13.46 -2.90
C PHE A 221 2.76 -13.31 -1.74
N ASP A 222 3.10 -13.80 -0.54
CA ASP A 222 2.24 -13.67 0.64
C ASP A 222 2.62 -12.40 1.43
N PHE A 223 1.66 -11.48 1.59
CA PHE A 223 1.81 -10.24 2.33
C PHE A 223 0.47 -9.75 2.86
N ASP A 224 0.49 -8.97 3.94
CA ASP A 224 -0.69 -8.30 4.47
C ASP A 224 -0.91 -6.93 3.82
N ASN A 225 -2.16 -6.44 3.81
CA ASN A 225 -2.47 -5.13 3.24
C ASN A 225 -1.67 -3.97 3.87
N ASN A 226 -1.29 -4.11 5.15
CA ASN A 226 -0.48 -3.12 5.84
C ASN A 226 0.99 -3.15 5.40
N ASP A 227 1.48 -4.24 4.83
CA ASP A 227 2.85 -4.32 4.32
C ASP A 227 3.07 -3.35 3.16
N LEU A 228 2.03 -3.08 2.35
CA LEU A 228 2.07 -2.07 1.31
C LEU A 228 2.20 -0.62 1.84
N LYS A 229 1.98 -0.39 3.14
CA LYS A 229 2.17 0.91 3.81
C LYS A 229 3.55 1.05 4.45
N ASN A 230 4.37 0.02 4.40
CA ASN A 230 5.78 0.04 4.74
C ASN A 230 6.59 0.06 3.43
N TYR A 231 7.40 1.08 3.21
CA TYR A 231 8.00 1.30 1.91
C TYR A 231 9.02 0.22 1.52
N GLU A 232 9.82 -0.28 2.45
CA GLU A 232 10.74 -1.37 2.22
C GLU A 232 10.00 -2.65 1.79
N LYS A 233 8.93 -2.99 2.51
CA LYS A 233 8.08 -4.13 2.16
C LYS A 233 7.36 -3.93 0.84
N PHE A 234 6.85 -2.72 0.56
CA PHE A 234 6.23 -2.38 -0.72
C PHE A 234 7.20 -2.59 -1.89
N LYS A 235 8.43 -2.05 -1.79
CA LYS A 235 9.48 -2.26 -2.82
C LYS A 235 9.75 -3.75 -3.01
N ASN A 236 9.90 -4.52 -1.92
CA ASN A 236 10.12 -5.97 -2.00
C ASN A 236 8.93 -6.70 -2.66
N ILE A 237 7.69 -6.35 -2.30
CA ILE A 237 6.49 -6.94 -2.93
C ILE A 237 6.47 -6.67 -4.44
N LEU A 238 6.80 -5.45 -4.87
CA LEU A 238 6.88 -5.11 -6.29
C LEU A 238 7.99 -5.87 -7.02
N LEU A 239 9.15 -6.07 -6.37
CA LEU A 239 10.24 -6.90 -6.92
C LEU A 239 9.81 -8.37 -7.04
N LYS A 240 9.10 -8.92 -6.05
CA LYS A 240 8.53 -10.27 -6.11
C LYS A 240 7.46 -10.41 -7.19
N PHE A 241 6.65 -9.39 -7.42
CA PHE A 241 5.73 -9.32 -8.54
C PHE A 241 6.49 -9.40 -9.87
N ARG A 242 7.55 -8.59 -10.05
CA ARG A 242 8.40 -8.58 -11.26
C ARG A 242 9.02 -9.94 -11.53
N GLU A 243 9.59 -10.57 -10.51
CA GLU A 243 10.21 -11.90 -10.58
C GLU A 243 9.17 -12.98 -10.95
N PHE A 244 8.03 -13.03 -10.28
CA PHE A 244 7.00 -14.05 -10.48
C PHE A 244 6.45 -14.06 -11.91
N TYR A 245 6.22 -12.88 -12.50
CA TYR A 245 5.70 -12.75 -13.87
C TYR A 245 6.81 -12.67 -14.94
N LYS A 246 8.09 -12.85 -14.56
CA LYS A 246 9.24 -12.80 -15.48
C LYS A 246 9.32 -11.49 -16.26
N LEU A 247 9.21 -10.38 -15.52
CA LEU A 247 9.18 -9.01 -16.05
C LEU A 247 10.47 -8.23 -15.78
N GLU A 248 11.61 -8.92 -15.56
CA GLU A 248 12.89 -8.31 -15.19
C GLU A 248 13.43 -7.34 -16.24
N LYS A 249 13.00 -7.49 -17.50
CA LYS A 249 13.37 -6.56 -18.58
C LYS A 249 12.75 -5.17 -18.45
N PHE A 250 11.71 -5.03 -17.62
CA PHE A 250 11.04 -3.76 -17.38
C PHE A 250 11.60 -3.07 -16.14
N SER A 251 11.77 -1.75 -16.23
CA SER A 251 12.15 -0.91 -15.08
C SER A 251 11.02 -0.86 -14.05
N LEU A 252 11.34 -0.43 -12.83
CA LEU A 252 10.31 -0.17 -11.81
C LEU A 252 9.32 0.91 -12.27
N LYS A 253 9.79 1.86 -13.08
CA LYS A 253 8.94 2.91 -13.66
C LYS A 253 7.96 2.36 -14.71
N ASP A 254 8.40 1.40 -15.53
CA ASP A 254 7.51 0.74 -16.51
C ASP A 254 6.43 -0.07 -15.79
N LEU A 255 6.77 -0.76 -14.71
CA LEU A 255 5.81 -1.48 -13.88
C LEU A 255 4.83 -0.54 -13.18
N ASP A 256 5.27 0.64 -12.71
CA ASP A 256 4.40 1.66 -12.16
C ASP A 256 3.37 2.13 -13.19
N ARG A 257 3.82 2.50 -14.40
CA ARG A 257 2.94 2.91 -15.51
C ARG A 257 1.93 1.83 -15.87
N TYR A 258 2.38 0.58 -15.94
CA TYR A 258 1.54 -0.58 -16.22
C TYR A 258 0.48 -0.77 -15.14
N LEU A 259 0.87 -0.95 -13.89
CA LEU A 259 -0.03 -1.21 -12.76
C LEU A 259 -1.00 -0.05 -12.53
N TRP A 260 -0.53 1.18 -12.69
CA TRP A 260 -1.38 2.37 -12.55
C TRP A 260 -2.48 2.41 -13.62
N GLN A 261 -2.16 2.18 -14.89
CA GLN A 261 -3.12 2.19 -15.99
C GLN A 261 -4.16 1.07 -15.82
N VAL A 262 -3.69 -0.16 -15.59
CA VAL A 262 -4.55 -1.33 -15.36
C VAL A 262 -5.43 -1.08 -14.14
N GLY A 263 -4.86 -0.59 -13.05
CA GLY A 263 -5.62 -0.26 -11.84
C GLY A 263 -6.68 0.82 -12.08
N LYS A 264 -6.39 1.84 -12.88
CA LYS A 264 -7.34 2.89 -13.25
C LYS A 264 -8.48 2.37 -14.13
N GLU A 265 -8.20 1.46 -15.04
CA GLU A 265 -9.19 0.82 -15.91
C GLU A 265 -10.14 -0.07 -15.13
N TYR A 266 -9.60 -0.97 -14.31
CA TYR A 266 -10.39 -2.02 -13.65
C TYR A 266 -10.90 -1.65 -12.25
N TYR A 267 -10.31 -0.67 -11.58
CA TYR A 267 -10.69 -0.17 -10.25
C TYR A 267 -10.90 1.34 -10.22
N PRO A 268 -11.74 1.93 -11.11
CA PRO A 268 -11.93 3.38 -11.17
C PRO A 268 -12.44 3.92 -9.84
N LYS A 269 -11.86 5.03 -9.37
CA LYS A 269 -12.34 5.71 -8.16
C LYS A 269 -13.71 6.35 -8.42
N ASN A 270 -14.73 5.93 -7.68
CA ASN A 270 -16.04 6.55 -7.70
C ASN A 270 -16.04 7.82 -6.83
N TYR A 271 -15.75 8.97 -7.41
CA TYR A 271 -15.77 10.27 -6.71
C TYR A 271 -17.18 10.69 -6.24
N ASN A 272 -18.24 10.08 -6.79
CA ASN A 272 -19.64 10.46 -6.52
C ASN A 272 -20.25 9.83 -5.25
N LYS A 273 -19.54 8.97 -4.51
CA LYS A 273 -20.09 8.33 -3.29
C LYS A 273 -19.90 9.15 -2.00
N LYS A 274 -19.35 10.36 -2.03
CA LYS A 274 -19.14 11.22 -0.84
C LYS A 274 -20.10 12.39 -0.73
N LYS A 275 -21.25 12.35 -1.40
CA LYS A 275 -22.36 13.30 -1.13
C LYS A 275 -23.58 12.51 -0.65
N ARG A 276 -23.54 12.02 0.58
CA ARG A 276 -24.72 11.76 1.42
C ARG A 276 -24.29 11.79 2.87
#